data_ec981f17911ed65ef387900d30519f50
#
_entry.id   ec981f17911ed65ef387900d30519f50
#
_cell.length_a   1.000
_cell.length_b   1.000
_cell.length_c   1.000
_cell.angle_alpha   90.00
_cell.angle_beta   90.00
_cell.angle_gamma   90.00
#
_symmetry.space_group_name_H-M   'P 1'
#
loop_
_entity.id
_entity.type
_entity.pdbx_description
1 polymer ?
#
loop_
_entity_poly.entity_id
_entity_poly.type
_entity_poly.pdbx_seq_one_letter_code
_entity_poly.pdbx_strand_id
1 'polypeptide(L)'
;MPGGLGRLNDDGEFDKLSISIQIEYRRAGSNEPYTVIEKTWTNNTNDQLAETIRIELETAGNYEFRVLRTSQEDGSTRALEEIKWVGLKSVISTIDRYDNMTVLICRFKGNETLSELSENQLATYWTRKLPAVGYADSDQDSQTLLPTRDIAPVVQYIVRNSKYRNILDVDTLMDFDELWRSQGLECNGSIDSDSTLLESLRDVLNCGFAVPVVRDNTLSVKRLYAGATPTQIFTKSNMTSSPVITYSLPKEDDVDEVVVNFTSPKTYKTETVYCHVDADGNKRITSYPVDCHFI
;
A
#
# COMPACT_ATOMS: atom_id res chain seq x y z
N MET A 1 5.89 18.58 34.38
CA MET A 1 6.62 19.56 35.19
C MET A 1 7.73 20.13 34.32
N PRO A 2 7.50 21.22 33.63
CA PRO A 2 8.44 21.74 32.60
C PRO A 2 9.76 22.25 33.19
N GLY A 3 9.75 22.73 34.43
CA GLY A 3 10.96 23.23 35.08
C GLY A 3 11.55 22.30 36.13
N GLY A 4 11.15 21.02 36.16
CA GLY A 4 11.55 20.08 37.20
C GLY A 4 10.63 20.05 38.42
N LEU A 5 11.10 19.45 39.50
CA LEU A 5 10.41 19.38 40.79
C LEU A 5 11.44 19.41 41.91
N GLY A 6 11.41 20.43 42.75
CA GLY A 6 12.35 20.62 43.85
C GLY A 6 12.31 22.05 44.38
N ARG A 7 13.01 22.30 45.47
CA ARG A 7 13.13 23.61 46.09
C ARG A 7 14.62 23.96 46.25
N LEU A 8 15.01 25.10 45.74
CA LEU A 8 16.37 25.60 45.86
C LEU A 8 16.59 26.08 47.31
N ASN A 9 17.55 25.51 48.00
CA ASN A 9 17.96 25.91 49.34
C ASN A 9 19.00 27.07 49.33
N ASP A 10 19.39 27.53 50.49
CA ASP A 10 20.34 28.65 50.64
C ASP A 10 21.77 28.25 50.18
N ASP A 11 22.11 26.99 50.17
CA ASP A 11 23.39 26.43 49.75
C ASP A 11 23.49 26.20 48.24
N GLY A 12 22.38 26.47 47.49
CA GLY A 12 22.30 26.30 46.04
C GLY A 12 21.97 24.88 45.59
N GLU A 13 21.60 24.01 46.52
CA GLU A 13 21.16 22.63 46.20
C GLU A 13 19.63 22.53 46.12
N PHE A 14 19.16 21.51 45.42
CA PHE A 14 17.70 21.23 45.33
C PHE A 14 17.28 20.24 46.41
N ASP A 15 16.42 20.71 47.29
CA ASP A 15 15.71 19.88 48.27
C ASP A 15 14.51 19.19 47.62
N LYS A 16 14.12 18.06 48.20
CA LYS A 16 12.94 17.30 47.72
C LYS A 16 11.66 18.08 47.94
N LEU A 17 10.87 18.17 46.87
CA LEU A 17 9.52 18.71 46.92
C LEU A 17 8.54 17.66 46.42
N SER A 18 7.31 17.67 46.97
CA SER A 18 6.27 16.74 46.60
C SER A 18 5.04 17.46 46.07
N ILE A 19 4.54 16.96 44.92
CA ILE A 19 3.29 17.40 44.34
C ILE A 19 2.33 16.23 44.26
N SER A 20 1.09 16.45 44.71
CA SER A 20 0.00 15.48 44.58
C SER A 20 -1.11 16.03 43.71
N ILE A 21 -1.64 15.17 42.87
CA ILE A 21 -2.84 15.42 42.07
C ILE A 21 -3.86 14.33 42.27
N GLN A 22 -5.07 14.68 41.97
CA GLN A 22 -6.22 13.78 41.89
C GLN A 22 -6.78 13.83 40.47
N ILE A 23 -6.85 12.68 39.84
CA ILE A 23 -7.48 12.50 38.52
C ILE A 23 -8.84 11.89 38.80
N GLU A 24 -9.89 12.54 38.35
CA GLU A 24 -11.25 12.09 38.49
C GLU A 24 -11.84 11.82 37.12
N TYR A 25 -12.50 10.70 36.94
CA TYR A 25 -13.20 10.39 35.71
C TYR A 25 -14.52 9.66 35.97
N ARG A 26 -15.47 9.86 35.07
CA ARG A 26 -16.74 9.13 35.04
C ARG A 26 -17.29 9.13 33.60
N ARG A 27 -18.34 8.36 33.39
CA ARG A 27 -19.08 8.36 32.14
C ARG A 27 -19.77 9.70 31.93
N ALA A 28 -19.60 10.29 30.72
CA ALA A 28 -20.18 11.59 30.41
C ALA A 28 -21.73 11.51 30.48
N GLY A 29 -22.33 12.48 31.15
CA GLY A 29 -23.78 12.52 31.38
C GLY A 29 -24.32 11.55 32.45
N SER A 30 -23.44 10.82 33.15
CA SER A 30 -23.82 9.99 34.29
C SER A 30 -23.90 10.82 35.57
N ASN A 31 -24.81 10.45 36.46
CA ASN A 31 -24.87 10.98 37.82
C ASN A 31 -24.07 10.15 38.84
N GLU A 32 -23.32 9.16 38.35
CA GLU A 32 -22.46 8.33 39.21
C GLU A 32 -21.31 9.15 39.81
N PRO A 33 -20.80 8.73 40.98
CA PRO A 33 -19.64 9.36 41.58
C PRO A 33 -18.44 9.21 40.66
N TYR A 34 -17.51 10.18 40.76
CA TYR A 34 -16.26 10.07 40.04
C TYR A 34 -15.40 8.95 40.59
N THR A 35 -14.78 8.18 39.68
CA THR A 35 -13.67 7.31 40.05
C THR A 35 -12.44 8.18 40.21
N VAL A 36 -11.69 7.97 41.29
CA VAL A 36 -10.60 8.82 41.71
C VAL A 36 -9.28 8.05 41.67
N ILE A 37 -8.28 8.66 41.09
CA ILE A 37 -6.90 8.16 41.08
C ILE A 37 -6.00 9.25 41.64
N GLU A 38 -5.28 8.94 42.73
CA GLU A 38 -4.30 9.83 43.31
C GLU A 38 -2.90 9.53 42.81
N LYS A 39 -2.14 10.58 42.53
CA LYS A 39 -0.74 10.45 42.10
C LYS A 39 0.12 11.50 42.80
N THR A 40 1.21 11.07 43.37
CA THR A 40 2.18 11.94 44.05
C THR A 40 3.56 11.74 43.43
N TRP A 41 4.23 12.84 43.15
CA TRP A 41 5.62 12.86 42.74
C TRP A 41 6.46 13.56 43.78
N THR A 42 7.62 13.02 44.06
CA THR A 42 8.63 13.61 44.95
C THR A 42 9.95 13.59 44.23
N ASN A 43 10.55 14.74 44.06
CA ASN A 43 11.86 14.86 43.40
C ASN A 43 12.66 16.08 43.90
N ASN A 44 13.91 16.18 43.48
CA ASN A 44 14.82 17.28 43.77
C ASN A 44 15.65 17.66 42.53
N THR A 45 14.98 17.81 41.38
CA THR A 45 15.63 18.09 40.10
C THR A 45 15.06 19.31 39.41
N ASN A 46 15.92 20.02 38.66
CA ASN A 46 15.52 21.06 37.74
C ASN A 46 15.34 20.56 36.31
N ASP A 47 15.55 19.26 36.08
CA ASP A 47 15.29 18.66 34.78
C ASP A 47 13.80 18.48 34.55
N GLN A 48 13.39 18.61 33.29
CA GLN A 48 12.00 18.40 32.91
C GLN A 48 11.52 16.99 33.24
N LEU A 49 10.43 16.90 33.96
CA LEU A 49 9.77 15.65 34.28
C LEU A 49 8.49 15.51 33.47
N ALA A 50 8.34 14.42 32.75
CA ALA A 50 7.13 14.05 32.02
C ALA A 50 6.72 12.62 32.35
N GLU A 51 5.44 12.43 32.59
CA GLU A 51 4.86 11.10 32.82
C GLU A 51 3.51 10.97 32.09
N THR A 52 3.27 9.79 31.55
CA THR A 52 1.97 9.43 30.97
C THR A 52 1.26 8.46 31.92
N ILE A 53 0.12 8.88 32.42
CA ILE A 53 -0.72 8.04 33.28
C ILE A 53 -1.72 7.31 32.39
N ARG A 54 -1.66 5.98 32.39
CA ARG A 54 -2.59 5.13 31.65
C ARG A 54 -3.75 4.73 32.56
N ILE A 55 -4.96 4.98 32.09
CA ILE A 55 -6.21 4.61 32.78
C ILE A 55 -6.93 3.61 31.87
N GLU A 56 -7.22 2.44 32.41
CA GLU A 56 -8.00 1.43 31.71
C GLU A 56 -9.48 1.61 32.06
N LEU A 57 -10.29 1.76 31.02
CA LEU A 57 -11.74 1.94 31.16
C LEU A 57 -12.42 0.60 30.88
N GLU A 58 -13.30 0.17 31.78
CA GLU A 58 -13.98 -1.12 31.69
C GLU A 58 -14.94 -1.22 30.50
N THR A 59 -15.52 -0.11 30.10
CA THR A 59 -16.50 -0.07 29.01
C THR A 59 -16.19 1.05 28.02
N ALA A 60 -16.45 0.78 26.75
CA ALA A 60 -16.34 1.82 25.72
C ALA A 60 -17.45 2.87 25.91
N GLY A 61 -17.12 4.14 25.69
CA GLY A 61 -18.08 5.23 25.81
C GLY A 61 -17.40 6.59 25.90
N ASN A 62 -18.21 7.62 26.09
CA ASN A 62 -17.71 8.96 26.34
C ASN A 62 -17.46 9.13 27.82
N TYR A 63 -16.31 9.67 28.19
CA TYR A 63 -15.93 9.93 29.57
C TYR A 63 -15.54 11.39 29.73
N GLU A 64 -15.80 11.92 30.91
CA GLU A 64 -15.32 13.22 31.35
C GLU A 64 -14.21 13.04 32.39
N PHE A 65 -13.16 13.85 32.25
CA PHE A 65 -11.98 13.83 33.12
C PHE A 65 -11.75 15.19 33.72
N ARG A 66 -11.33 15.21 34.96
CA ARG A 66 -10.81 16.40 35.65
C ARG A 66 -9.54 16.04 36.40
N VAL A 67 -8.63 16.99 36.45
CA VAL A 67 -7.38 16.87 37.20
C VAL A 67 -7.30 18.03 38.18
N LEU A 68 -7.11 17.70 39.44
CA LEU A 68 -7.07 18.64 40.53
C LEU A 68 -5.73 18.50 41.23
N ARG A 69 -5.07 19.60 41.52
CA ARG A 69 -3.93 19.60 42.44
C ARG A 69 -4.44 19.52 43.85
N THR A 70 -3.97 18.54 44.62
CA THR A 70 -4.37 18.32 46.02
C THR A 70 -3.30 18.77 47.00
N SER A 71 -2.03 18.85 46.56
CA SER A 71 -0.98 19.41 47.42
C SER A 71 -1.08 20.93 47.48
N GLN A 72 -0.78 21.49 48.65
CA GLN A 72 -0.62 22.92 48.81
C GLN A 72 0.58 23.42 48.01
N GLU A 73 0.50 24.62 47.47
CA GLU A 73 1.63 25.28 46.80
C GLU A 73 2.61 25.77 47.86
N ASP A 74 3.88 25.61 47.63
CA ASP A 74 4.96 26.17 48.49
C ASP A 74 4.93 27.70 48.48
N GLY A 75 4.55 28.29 47.34
CA GLY A 75 4.45 29.75 47.18
C GLY A 75 5.78 30.49 47.17
N SER A 76 6.88 29.76 47.28
CA SER A 76 8.25 30.34 47.19
C SER A 76 8.65 30.50 45.73
N THR A 77 9.33 31.61 45.41
CA THR A 77 9.95 31.81 44.12
C THR A 77 11.12 30.85 43.82
N ARG A 78 11.58 30.11 44.84
CA ARG A 78 12.62 29.10 44.74
C ARG A 78 12.08 27.70 44.56
N ALA A 79 10.78 27.48 44.58
CA ALA A 79 10.14 26.20 44.38
C ALA A 79 9.81 25.98 42.90
N LEU A 80 10.28 24.85 42.38
CA LEU A 80 9.91 24.34 41.05
C LEU A 80 8.77 23.32 41.22
N GLU A 81 7.55 23.77 41.04
CA GLU A 81 6.36 22.96 41.34
C GLU A 81 5.24 23.14 40.30
N GLU A 82 5.59 23.69 39.12
CA GLU A 82 4.62 23.84 38.05
C GLU A 82 4.24 22.49 37.45
N ILE A 83 2.96 22.17 37.42
CA ILE A 83 2.44 20.99 36.74
C ILE A 83 1.54 21.40 35.59
N LYS A 84 1.77 20.80 34.42
CA LYS A 84 0.94 21.03 33.23
C LYS A 84 0.33 19.74 32.74
N TRP A 85 -0.96 19.78 32.46
CA TRP A 85 -1.62 18.75 31.69
C TRP A 85 -1.44 19.05 30.21
N VAL A 86 -0.61 18.25 29.53
CA VAL A 86 -0.23 18.48 28.12
C VAL A 86 -1.24 17.92 27.14
N GLY A 87 -1.91 16.82 27.48
CA GLY A 87 -2.88 16.23 26.58
C GLY A 87 -3.60 15.03 27.16
N LEU A 88 -4.71 14.71 26.54
CA LEU A 88 -5.48 13.49 26.76
C LEU A 88 -5.52 12.71 25.45
N LYS A 89 -5.11 11.44 25.46
CA LYS A 89 -5.18 10.56 24.31
C LYS A 89 -6.04 9.36 24.65
N SER A 90 -7.12 9.16 23.90
CA SER A 90 -7.89 7.92 23.97
C SER A 90 -7.27 6.87 23.05
N VAL A 91 -7.12 5.66 23.58
CA VAL A 91 -6.72 4.49 22.81
C VAL A 91 -7.89 3.52 22.87
N ILE A 92 -8.53 3.30 21.75
CA ILE A 92 -9.56 2.29 21.61
C ILE A 92 -8.84 1.01 21.18
N SER A 93 -8.87 0.00 22.05
CA SER A 93 -8.46 -1.35 21.62
C SER A 93 -9.59 -1.90 20.76
N THR A 94 -9.49 -1.69 19.46
CA THR A 94 -10.33 -2.39 18.50
C THR A 94 -9.94 -3.87 18.53
N ILE A 95 -10.93 -4.73 18.40
CA ILE A 95 -10.68 -6.13 18.08
C ILE A 95 -10.13 -6.10 16.66
N ASP A 96 -8.82 -6.27 16.55
CA ASP A 96 -8.07 -6.08 15.31
C ASP A 96 -8.27 -7.29 14.39
N ARG A 97 -9.52 -7.58 14.05
CA ARG A 97 -9.84 -8.54 13.02
C ARG A 97 -10.25 -7.79 11.77
N TYR A 98 -9.34 -7.73 10.83
CA TYR A 98 -9.56 -7.17 9.50
C TYR A 98 -9.92 -8.32 8.56
N ASP A 99 -11.22 -8.59 8.42
CA ASP A 99 -11.68 -9.63 7.50
C ASP A 99 -11.34 -9.23 6.06
N ASN A 100 -10.80 -10.18 5.30
CA ASN A 100 -10.38 -10.02 3.90
C ASN A 100 -9.27 -8.99 3.64
N MET A 101 -8.53 -8.58 4.67
CA MET A 101 -7.39 -7.68 4.54
C MET A 101 -6.14 -8.31 5.15
N THR A 102 -5.01 -8.13 4.47
CA THR A 102 -3.70 -8.45 5.04
C THR A 102 -3.17 -7.22 5.74
N VAL A 103 -2.89 -7.33 7.04
CA VAL A 103 -2.40 -6.23 7.86
C VAL A 103 -1.00 -6.52 8.34
N LEU A 104 -0.10 -5.56 8.18
CA LEU A 104 1.24 -5.58 8.76
C LEU A 104 1.29 -4.58 9.92
N ILE A 105 1.59 -5.06 11.11
CA ILE A 105 1.77 -4.23 12.29
C ILE A 105 3.26 -4.17 12.60
N CYS A 106 3.85 -2.98 12.49
CA CYS A 106 5.25 -2.74 12.84
C CYS A 106 5.34 -1.94 14.13
N ARG A 107 6.14 -2.44 15.06
CA ARG A 107 6.46 -1.74 16.30
C ARG A 107 7.93 -1.33 16.31
N PHE A 108 8.18 -0.04 16.24
CA PHE A 108 9.52 0.51 16.29
C PHE A 108 9.85 0.94 17.72
N LYS A 109 11.03 0.56 18.21
CA LYS A 109 11.57 1.07 19.46
C LYS A 109 12.63 2.10 19.10
N GLY A 110 12.41 3.36 19.48
CA GLY A 110 13.37 4.43 19.28
C GLY A 110 14.68 4.14 20.03
N ASN A 111 15.79 4.41 19.39
CA ASN A 111 17.13 4.49 19.97
C ASN A 111 17.84 5.70 19.34
N GLU A 112 19.06 6.01 19.78
CA GLU A 112 19.84 7.15 19.28
C GLU A 112 20.01 7.11 17.75
N THR A 113 20.19 5.93 17.17
CA THR A 113 20.38 5.75 15.72
C THR A 113 19.10 5.96 14.91
N LEU A 114 17.92 5.65 15.48
CA LEU A 114 16.61 5.80 14.81
C LEU A 114 16.06 7.23 14.91
N SER A 115 16.52 8.01 15.89
CA SER A 115 16.09 9.40 16.06
C SER A 115 16.70 10.35 15.03
N GLU A 116 17.83 9.98 14.42
CA GLU A 116 18.51 10.75 13.38
C GLU A 116 17.90 10.53 11.98
N LEU A 117 17.13 9.45 11.79
CA LEU A 117 16.46 9.18 10.52
C LEU A 117 15.14 9.94 10.47
N SER A 118 15.12 11.04 9.74
CA SER A 118 13.92 11.89 9.55
C SER A 118 12.77 11.18 8.79
N GLU A 119 13.06 10.06 8.09
CA GLU A 119 12.08 9.30 7.34
C GLU A 119 12.25 7.80 7.60
N ASN A 120 11.33 7.21 8.35
CA ASN A 120 11.26 5.76 8.52
C ASN A 120 10.46 5.15 7.36
N GLN A 121 11.14 4.77 6.29
CA GLN A 121 10.53 4.07 5.16
C GLN A 121 10.57 2.56 5.40
N LEU A 122 9.40 1.94 5.32
CA LEU A 122 9.27 0.48 5.37
C LEU A 122 8.91 -0.03 3.97
N ALA A 123 9.81 -0.76 3.35
CA ALA A 123 9.52 -1.46 2.10
C ALA A 123 9.09 -2.90 2.40
N THR A 124 7.99 -3.33 1.80
CA THR A 124 7.45 -4.68 1.97
C THR A 124 7.08 -5.29 0.62
N TYR A 125 7.27 -6.61 0.51
CA TYR A 125 6.90 -7.37 -0.68
C TYR A 125 5.63 -8.14 -0.41
N TRP A 126 4.66 -8.00 -1.30
CA TRP A 126 3.37 -8.64 -1.18
C TRP A 126 3.07 -9.48 -2.42
N THR A 127 2.64 -10.69 -2.22
CA THR A 127 2.07 -11.51 -3.29
C THR A 127 0.60 -11.74 -2.98
N ARG A 128 -0.27 -11.35 -3.91
CA ARG A 128 -1.70 -11.55 -3.76
C ARG A 128 -2.05 -13.02 -3.86
N LYS A 129 -2.96 -13.48 -3.00
CA LYS A 129 -3.54 -14.80 -3.10
C LYS A 129 -4.83 -14.71 -3.91
N LEU A 130 -4.92 -15.49 -4.97
CA LEU A 130 -6.09 -15.56 -5.83
C LEU A 130 -6.49 -17.03 -6.02
N PRO A 131 -7.77 -17.30 -6.33
CA PRO A 131 -8.19 -18.62 -6.74
C PRO A 131 -7.67 -18.94 -8.15
N ALA A 132 -7.63 -20.19 -8.51
CA ALA A 132 -7.29 -20.62 -9.86
C ALA A 132 -8.27 -20.04 -10.89
N VAL A 133 -7.83 -19.89 -12.14
CA VAL A 133 -8.72 -19.45 -13.23
C VAL A 133 -9.84 -20.46 -13.45
N GLY A 134 -11.04 -20.01 -13.84
CA GLY A 134 -12.18 -20.89 -14.14
C GLY A 134 -13.08 -21.26 -12.96
N TYR A 135 -12.81 -20.79 -11.74
CA TYR A 135 -13.71 -21.05 -10.61
C TYR A 135 -15.09 -20.38 -10.79
N ALA A 136 -16.12 -21.02 -10.28
CA ALA A 136 -17.47 -20.45 -10.29
C ALA A 136 -17.63 -19.39 -9.19
N ASP A 137 -18.49 -18.39 -9.43
CA ASP A 137 -18.74 -17.33 -8.43
C ASP A 137 -19.35 -17.85 -7.14
N SER A 138 -20.14 -18.94 -7.22
CA SER A 138 -20.72 -19.63 -6.06
C SER A 138 -19.67 -20.23 -5.13
N ASP A 139 -18.47 -20.49 -5.63
CA ASP A 139 -17.43 -21.21 -4.92
C ASP A 139 -16.31 -20.30 -4.39
N GLN A 140 -16.47 -18.98 -4.54
CA GLN A 140 -15.43 -18.01 -4.17
C GLN A 140 -14.96 -18.17 -2.72
N ASP A 141 -15.87 -18.43 -1.80
CA ASP A 141 -15.53 -18.59 -0.37
C ASP A 141 -14.92 -19.95 -0.03
N SER A 142 -15.10 -20.95 -0.89
CA SER A 142 -14.60 -22.31 -0.71
C SER A 142 -13.30 -22.61 -1.46
N GLN A 143 -12.89 -21.71 -2.35
CA GLN A 143 -11.69 -21.90 -3.16
C GLN A 143 -10.40 -21.74 -2.36
N THR A 144 -9.44 -22.59 -2.65
CA THR A 144 -8.09 -22.47 -2.11
C THR A 144 -7.40 -21.26 -2.75
N LEU A 145 -7.11 -20.25 -1.95
CA LEU A 145 -6.36 -19.07 -2.38
C LEU A 145 -4.86 -19.36 -2.36
N LEU A 146 -4.21 -19.30 -3.52
CA LEU A 146 -2.77 -19.51 -3.65
C LEU A 146 -2.07 -18.19 -4.01
N PRO A 147 -0.86 -17.95 -3.45
CA PRO A 147 -0.04 -16.85 -3.91
C PRO A 147 0.23 -17.02 -5.41
N THR A 148 -0.11 -16.04 -6.20
CA THR A 148 0.07 -16.13 -7.65
C THR A 148 0.60 -14.85 -8.25
N ARG A 149 1.37 -14.99 -9.32
CA ARG A 149 1.79 -13.95 -10.25
C ARG A 149 1.25 -14.23 -11.66
N ASP A 150 0.46 -15.30 -11.80
CA ASP A 150 -0.08 -15.72 -13.09
C ASP A 150 -1.05 -14.67 -13.64
N ILE A 151 -0.97 -14.42 -14.93
CA ILE A 151 -1.71 -13.35 -15.61
C ILE A 151 -3.22 -13.62 -15.57
N ALA A 152 -3.65 -14.85 -15.89
CA ALA A 152 -5.07 -15.19 -16.04
C ALA A 152 -5.88 -15.07 -14.73
N PRO A 153 -5.41 -15.55 -13.56
CA PRO A 153 -6.08 -15.31 -12.29
C PRO A 153 -6.23 -13.83 -11.95
N VAL A 154 -5.23 -12.99 -12.31
CA VAL A 154 -5.30 -11.53 -12.08
C VAL A 154 -6.35 -10.90 -12.98
N VAL A 155 -6.40 -11.25 -14.27
CA VAL A 155 -7.42 -10.79 -15.22
C VAL A 155 -8.81 -11.17 -14.74
N GLN A 156 -9.01 -12.44 -14.37
CA GLN A 156 -10.28 -12.94 -13.84
C GLN A 156 -10.72 -12.17 -12.58
N TYR A 157 -9.79 -11.93 -11.66
CA TYR A 157 -10.05 -11.18 -10.44
C TYR A 157 -10.51 -9.75 -10.74
N ILE A 158 -9.83 -9.04 -11.65
CA ILE A 158 -10.17 -7.66 -12.02
C ILE A 158 -11.57 -7.59 -12.62
N VAL A 159 -11.88 -8.48 -13.56
CA VAL A 159 -13.19 -8.48 -14.25
C VAL A 159 -14.31 -8.86 -13.30
N ARG A 160 -14.13 -9.89 -12.46
CA ARG A 160 -15.15 -10.36 -11.53
C ARG A 160 -15.48 -9.37 -10.42
N ASN A 161 -14.51 -8.55 -10.02
CA ASN A 161 -14.73 -7.48 -9.04
C ASN A 161 -15.28 -6.20 -9.67
N SER A 162 -15.53 -6.20 -10.98
CA SER A 162 -16.16 -5.09 -11.69
C SER A 162 -17.67 -5.33 -11.89
N LYS A 163 -18.36 -4.30 -12.37
CA LYS A 163 -19.77 -4.42 -12.81
C LYS A 163 -19.95 -5.30 -14.05
N TYR A 164 -18.88 -5.68 -14.72
CA TYR A 164 -18.84 -6.47 -15.95
C TYR A 164 -18.46 -7.95 -15.72
N ARG A 165 -18.63 -8.45 -14.51
CA ARG A 165 -18.21 -9.80 -14.10
C ARG A 165 -18.72 -10.96 -14.96
N ASN A 166 -19.87 -10.80 -15.61
CA ASN A 166 -20.54 -11.88 -16.34
C ASN A 166 -20.20 -11.92 -17.85
N ILE A 167 -19.29 -11.05 -18.34
CA ILE A 167 -18.95 -11.00 -19.76
C ILE A 167 -17.61 -11.65 -20.10
N LEU A 168 -16.90 -12.18 -19.10
CA LEU A 168 -15.56 -12.77 -19.31
C LEU A 168 -15.66 -14.12 -20.02
N ASP A 169 -14.90 -14.27 -21.10
CA ASP A 169 -14.65 -15.52 -21.79
C ASP A 169 -13.61 -16.33 -21.02
N VAL A 170 -14.09 -17.18 -20.11
CA VAL A 170 -13.25 -17.94 -19.18
C VAL A 170 -12.50 -19.03 -19.90
N ASP A 171 -13.12 -19.69 -20.89
CA ASP A 171 -12.50 -20.79 -21.63
C ASP A 171 -11.26 -20.33 -22.38
N THR A 172 -11.37 -19.24 -23.14
CA THR A 172 -10.21 -18.63 -23.81
C THR A 172 -9.15 -18.19 -22.81
N LEU A 173 -9.55 -17.66 -21.64
CA LEU A 173 -8.60 -17.25 -20.61
C LEU A 173 -7.84 -18.44 -20.00
N MET A 174 -8.50 -19.60 -19.84
CA MET A 174 -7.87 -20.83 -19.38
C MET A 174 -6.82 -21.35 -20.38
N ASP A 175 -7.14 -21.34 -21.68
CA ASP A 175 -6.19 -21.72 -22.71
C ASP A 175 -4.93 -20.83 -22.70
N PHE A 176 -5.12 -19.53 -22.46
CA PHE A 176 -4.00 -18.60 -22.32
C PHE A 176 -3.24 -18.78 -21.01
N ASP A 177 -3.89 -19.16 -19.91
CA ASP A 177 -3.22 -19.44 -18.63
C ASP A 177 -2.19 -20.56 -18.79
N GLU A 178 -2.56 -21.65 -19.44
CA GLU A 178 -1.66 -22.77 -19.74
C GLU A 178 -0.49 -22.33 -20.60
N LEU A 179 -0.77 -21.56 -21.66
CA LEU A 179 0.25 -21.04 -22.54
C LEU A 179 1.26 -20.11 -21.84
N TRP A 180 0.76 -19.14 -21.06
CA TRP A 180 1.61 -18.19 -20.33
C TRP A 180 2.47 -18.88 -19.27
N ARG A 181 1.91 -19.83 -18.53
CA ARG A 181 2.67 -20.65 -17.57
C ARG A 181 3.76 -21.46 -18.25
N SER A 182 3.47 -22.07 -19.41
CA SER A 182 4.46 -22.85 -20.16
C SER A 182 5.65 -21.99 -20.65
N GLN A 183 5.41 -20.67 -20.83
CA GLN A 183 6.42 -19.70 -21.26
C GLN A 183 7.06 -18.96 -20.08
N GLY A 184 6.63 -19.21 -18.84
CA GLY A 184 7.13 -18.54 -17.65
C GLY A 184 6.79 -17.04 -17.60
N LEU A 185 5.67 -16.62 -18.22
CA LEU A 185 5.22 -15.23 -18.23
C LEU A 185 4.42 -14.96 -16.96
N GLU A 186 4.81 -13.92 -16.24
CA GLU A 186 4.22 -13.50 -14.98
C GLU A 186 3.82 -12.03 -15.03
N CYS A 187 2.94 -11.62 -14.14
CA CYS A 187 2.52 -10.24 -13.96
C CYS A 187 2.86 -9.75 -12.55
N ASN A 188 3.67 -8.70 -12.45
CA ASN A 188 4.02 -8.07 -11.19
C ASN A 188 3.82 -6.56 -11.32
N GLY A 189 3.01 -5.97 -10.46
CA GLY A 189 2.74 -4.55 -10.49
C GLY A 189 1.66 -4.14 -9.52
N SER A 190 1.30 -2.87 -9.53
CA SER A 190 0.20 -2.30 -8.76
C SER A 190 -0.77 -1.59 -9.70
N ILE A 191 -2.05 -1.72 -9.43
CA ILE A 191 -3.10 -1.03 -10.16
C ILE A 191 -3.61 0.10 -9.28
N ASP A 192 -3.59 1.31 -9.80
CA ASP A 192 -4.04 2.50 -9.09
C ASP A 192 -5.57 2.64 -9.15
N SER A 193 -6.14 3.31 -8.15
CA SER A 193 -7.58 3.56 -8.06
C SER A 193 -8.14 4.42 -9.20
N ASP A 194 -7.27 5.19 -9.84
CA ASP A 194 -7.63 6.11 -10.92
C ASP A 194 -7.66 5.44 -12.30
N SER A 195 -7.16 4.20 -12.40
CA SER A 195 -7.15 3.45 -13.65
C SER A 195 -8.54 2.93 -14.03
N THR A 196 -8.91 3.05 -15.30
CA THR A 196 -10.11 2.41 -15.81
C THR A 196 -9.95 0.90 -15.91
N LEU A 197 -11.06 0.16 -15.92
CA LEU A 197 -11.05 -1.30 -16.09
C LEU A 197 -10.25 -1.73 -17.32
N LEU A 198 -10.44 -1.03 -18.44
CA LEU A 198 -9.79 -1.38 -19.69
C LEU A 198 -8.28 -1.12 -19.67
N GLU A 199 -7.85 -0.04 -19.04
CA GLU A 199 -6.43 0.27 -18.81
C GLU A 199 -5.79 -0.79 -17.92
N SER A 200 -6.39 -1.09 -16.77
CA SER A 200 -5.90 -2.15 -15.88
C SER A 200 -5.77 -3.50 -16.57
N LEU A 201 -6.74 -3.85 -17.42
CA LEU A 201 -6.68 -5.10 -18.20
C LEU A 201 -5.59 -5.07 -19.27
N ARG A 202 -5.37 -3.93 -19.93
CA ARG A 202 -4.28 -3.78 -20.92
C ARG A 202 -2.93 -3.94 -20.27
N ASP A 203 -2.71 -3.29 -19.14
CA ASP A 203 -1.43 -3.35 -18.42
C ASP A 203 -1.10 -4.78 -18.00
N VAL A 204 -2.08 -5.50 -17.43
CA VAL A 204 -1.89 -6.89 -17.02
C VAL A 204 -1.69 -7.81 -18.22
N LEU A 205 -2.49 -7.67 -19.28
CA LEU A 205 -2.41 -8.51 -20.48
C LEU A 205 -1.17 -8.24 -21.32
N ASN A 206 -0.61 -7.04 -21.25
CA ASN A 206 0.68 -6.73 -21.92
C ASN A 206 1.82 -7.62 -21.41
N CYS A 207 1.79 -8.06 -20.15
CA CYS A 207 2.76 -9.02 -19.63
C CYS A 207 2.72 -10.37 -20.38
N GLY A 208 1.56 -10.71 -20.96
CA GLY A 208 1.35 -11.90 -21.78
C GLY A 208 1.38 -11.65 -23.29
N PHE A 209 1.81 -10.47 -23.73
CA PHE A 209 1.73 -10.03 -25.13
C PHE A 209 0.32 -10.11 -25.71
N ALA A 210 -0.69 -9.77 -24.90
CA ALA A 210 -2.09 -9.91 -25.23
C ALA A 210 -2.85 -8.59 -25.02
N VAL A 211 -4.02 -8.49 -25.62
CA VAL A 211 -4.90 -7.34 -25.51
C VAL A 211 -6.34 -7.80 -25.22
N PRO A 212 -7.10 -7.00 -24.45
CA PRO A 212 -8.51 -7.28 -24.22
C PRO A 212 -9.32 -6.96 -25.50
N VAL A 213 -10.26 -7.82 -25.84
CA VAL A 213 -11.16 -7.65 -26.99
C VAL A 213 -12.59 -7.85 -26.52
N VAL A 214 -13.45 -6.87 -26.79
CA VAL A 214 -14.88 -6.99 -26.53
C VAL A 214 -15.59 -7.27 -27.85
N ARG A 215 -16.29 -8.41 -27.93
CA ARG A 215 -17.06 -8.82 -29.07
C ARG A 215 -18.35 -9.48 -28.62
N ASP A 216 -19.46 -9.09 -29.22
CA ASP A 216 -20.79 -9.67 -28.94
C ASP A 216 -21.13 -9.71 -27.44
N ASN A 217 -20.82 -8.61 -26.73
CA ASN A 217 -20.96 -8.48 -25.27
C ASN A 217 -20.11 -9.48 -24.45
N THR A 218 -19.07 -10.05 -25.05
CA THR A 218 -18.12 -10.95 -24.39
C THR A 218 -16.74 -10.30 -24.36
N LEU A 219 -16.11 -10.27 -23.20
CA LEU A 219 -14.73 -9.84 -23.01
C LEU A 219 -13.81 -11.05 -23.14
N SER A 220 -13.07 -11.11 -24.22
CA SER A 220 -12.09 -12.14 -24.52
C SER A 220 -10.68 -11.56 -24.58
N VAL A 221 -9.70 -12.42 -24.73
CA VAL A 221 -8.30 -12.07 -24.82
C VAL A 221 -7.76 -12.47 -26.19
N LYS A 222 -6.97 -11.59 -26.80
CA LYS A 222 -6.27 -11.89 -28.04
C LYS A 222 -4.79 -11.63 -27.87
N ARG A 223 -3.98 -12.63 -28.19
CA ARG A 223 -2.52 -12.48 -28.19
C ARG A 223 -2.02 -12.10 -29.58
N LEU A 224 -1.09 -11.17 -29.61
CA LEU A 224 -0.35 -10.81 -30.82
C LEU A 224 0.93 -11.64 -30.87
N TYR A 225 1.06 -12.54 -31.83
CA TYR A 225 2.27 -13.31 -32.04
C TYR A 225 2.50 -13.55 -33.54
N ALA A 226 3.78 -13.61 -33.92
CA ALA A 226 4.15 -13.94 -35.27
C ALA A 226 4.00 -15.45 -35.53
N GLY A 227 3.53 -15.84 -36.68
CA GLY A 227 3.43 -17.24 -37.11
C GLY A 227 2.07 -17.90 -36.86
N ALA A 228 1.02 -17.11 -36.58
CA ALA A 228 -0.35 -17.64 -36.55
C ALA A 228 -0.75 -18.23 -37.90
N THR A 229 -1.45 -19.36 -37.89
CA THR A 229 -2.04 -19.93 -39.09
C THR A 229 -2.96 -18.92 -39.76
N PRO A 230 -2.83 -18.65 -41.06
CA PRO A 230 -3.73 -17.73 -41.77
C PRO A 230 -5.17 -18.18 -41.62
N THR A 231 -6.03 -17.29 -41.13
CA THR A 231 -7.46 -17.57 -40.90
C THR A 231 -8.35 -17.18 -42.07
N GLN A 232 -7.81 -16.35 -42.98
CA GLN A 232 -8.58 -15.86 -44.13
C GLN A 232 -7.67 -15.58 -45.32
N ILE A 233 -8.15 -15.89 -46.51
CA ILE A 233 -7.50 -15.58 -47.78
C ILE A 233 -8.32 -14.54 -48.52
N PHE A 234 -7.71 -13.44 -48.92
CA PHE A 234 -8.28 -12.42 -49.78
C PHE A 234 -7.93 -12.67 -51.21
N THR A 235 -8.92 -12.89 -52.05
CA THR A 235 -8.79 -13.12 -53.50
C THR A 235 -9.62 -12.10 -54.28
N LYS A 236 -9.41 -11.97 -55.58
CA LYS A 236 -10.20 -11.05 -56.41
C LYS A 236 -11.71 -11.30 -56.33
N SER A 237 -12.12 -12.52 -56.00
CA SER A 237 -13.55 -12.89 -55.93
C SER A 237 -14.23 -12.41 -54.65
N ASN A 238 -13.48 -12.12 -53.58
CA ASN A 238 -14.00 -11.68 -52.30
C ASN A 238 -13.61 -10.23 -51.92
N MET A 239 -13.01 -9.50 -52.89
CA MET A 239 -12.67 -8.08 -52.75
C MET A 239 -13.58 -7.24 -53.65
N THR A 240 -13.99 -6.08 -53.13
CA THR A 240 -14.79 -5.10 -53.86
C THR A 240 -13.98 -4.25 -54.84
N SER A 241 -12.65 -4.15 -54.59
CA SER A 241 -11.69 -3.43 -55.46
C SER A 241 -10.35 -4.11 -55.41
N SER A 242 -9.50 -3.81 -56.42
CA SER A 242 -8.11 -4.32 -56.41
C SER A 242 -7.30 -3.76 -55.27
N PRO A 243 -6.49 -4.57 -54.61
CA PRO A 243 -5.61 -4.08 -53.54
C PRO A 243 -4.60 -3.06 -54.10
N VAL A 244 -4.36 -2.01 -53.34
CA VAL A 244 -3.33 -1.02 -53.58
C VAL A 244 -2.16 -1.34 -52.66
N ILE A 245 -0.98 -1.54 -53.21
CA ILE A 245 0.23 -1.75 -52.45
C ILE A 245 1.04 -0.45 -52.52
N THR A 246 1.31 0.13 -51.39
CA THR A 246 2.12 1.34 -51.26
C THR A 246 3.42 0.96 -50.55
N TYR A 247 4.53 1.32 -51.13
CA TYR A 247 5.85 1.17 -50.52
C TYR A 247 6.30 2.53 -49.99
N SER A 248 6.66 2.58 -48.72
CA SER A 248 7.33 3.73 -48.11
C SER A 248 8.76 3.37 -47.75
N LEU A 249 9.68 4.25 -48.05
CA LEU A 249 11.06 4.10 -47.60
C LEU A 249 11.12 4.41 -46.08
N PRO A 250 12.02 3.76 -45.33
CA PRO A 250 12.29 4.12 -43.95
C PRO A 250 12.58 5.62 -43.83
N LYS A 251 11.99 6.26 -42.87
CA LYS A 251 12.26 7.67 -42.58
C LYS A 251 13.36 7.78 -41.54
N GLU A 252 14.03 8.97 -41.52
CA GLU A 252 15.07 9.24 -40.53
C GLU A 252 14.57 9.17 -39.06
N ASP A 253 13.26 9.33 -38.84
CA ASP A 253 12.62 9.30 -37.54
C ASP A 253 12.06 7.92 -37.17
N ASP A 254 12.24 6.89 -38.02
CA ASP A 254 11.81 5.54 -37.68
C ASP A 254 12.65 4.99 -36.53
N VAL A 255 11.98 4.35 -35.58
CA VAL A 255 12.59 3.85 -34.34
C VAL A 255 13.38 2.58 -34.61
N ASP A 256 14.67 2.60 -34.32
CA ASP A 256 15.58 1.47 -34.47
C ASP A 256 15.80 0.70 -33.15
N GLU A 257 15.54 1.36 -32.02
CA GLU A 257 15.77 0.83 -30.69
C GLU A 257 14.62 1.20 -29.74
N VAL A 258 14.25 0.24 -28.90
CA VAL A 258 13.34 0.50 -27.77
C VAL A 258 14.14 0.36 -26.47
N VAL A 259 14.10 1.41 -25.65
CA VAL A 259 14.72 1.44 -24.33
C VAL A 259 13.65 1.18 -23.29
N VAL A 260 13.74 0.05 -22.61
CA VAL A 260 12.74 -0.34 -21.61
C VAL A 260 13.31 -0.17 -20.22
N ASN A 261 12.68 0.70 -19.41
CA ASN A 261 12.96 0.85 -17.99
C ASN A 261 12.00 -0.02 -17.20
N PHE A 262 12.50 -0.82 -16.28
CA PHE A 262 11.69 -1.70 -15.44
C PHE A 262 12.28 -1.84 -14.05
N THR A 263 11.47 -2.24 -13.09
CA THR A 263 11.94 -2.56 -11.73
C THR A 263 12.37 -4.02 -11.68
N SER A 264 13.66 -4.26 -11.50
CA SER A 264 14.23 -5.60 -11.46
C SER A 264 13.73 -6.38 -10.23
N PRO A 265 13.21 -7.61 -10.39
CA PRO A 265 12.76 -8.45 -9.28
C PRO A 265 13.92 -8.98 -8.41
N LYS A 266 15.16 -8.85 -8.88
CA LYS A 266 16.36 -9.28 -8.15
C LYS A 266 16.96 -8.17 -7.30
N THR A 267 17.07 -6.97 -7.86
CA THR A 267 17.74 -5.83 -7.23
C THR A 267 16.76 -4.84 -6.63
N TYR A 268 15.49 -4.90 -7.01
CA TYR A 268 14.42 -3.96 -6.67
C TYR A 268 14.75 -2.49 -7.01
N LYS A 269 15.60 -2.33 -8.01
CA LYS A 269 15.97 -1.03 -8.57
C LYS A 269 15.52 -0.95 -10.01
N THR A 270 15.36 0.27 -10.49
CA THR A 270 15.12 0.50 -11.92
C THR A 270 16.33 0.08 -12.72
N GLU A 271 16.14 -0.83 -13.66
CA GLU A 271 17.12 -1.30 -14.62
C GLU A 271 16.63 -0.96 -16.03
N THR A 272 17.56 -0.83 -16.97
CA THR A 272 17.27 -0.46 -18.35
C THR A 272 17.72 -1.56 -19.27
N VAL A 273 16.85 -1.97 -20.19
CA VAL A 273 17.17 -2.92 -21.28
C VAL A 273 17.01 -2.22 -22.62
N TYR A 274 17.98 -2.44 -23.48
CA TYR A 274 18.02 -1.92 -24.84
C TYR A 274 17.60 -3.03 -25.80
N CYS A 275 16.52 -2.82 -26.54
CA CYS A 275 16.01 -3.76 -27.54
C CYS A 275 16.25 -3.20 -28.96
N HIS A 276 17.21 -3.74 -29.67
CA HIS A 276 17.55 -3.35 -31.06
C HIS A 276 16.78 -4.20 -32.05
N VAL A 277 16.37 -3.60 -33.17
CA VAL A 277 15.64 -4.29 -34.22
C VAL A 277 16.58 -5.11 -35.10
N ASP A 278 17.84 -4.66 -35.31
CA ASP A 278 18.87 -5.41 -36.06
C ASP A 278 20.30 -4.99 -35.73
N ALA A 279 21.21 -5.95 -35.85
CA ALA A 279 22.60 -5.86 -35.43
C ALA A 279 23.56 -5.25 -36.45
N ASP A 280 23.12 -4.62 -37.53
CA ASP A 280 23.99 -3.98 -38.51
C ASP A 280 24.50 -2.63 -37.96
N GLY A 281 25.70 -2.67 -37.40
CA GLY A 281 26.40 -1.67 -36.62
C GLY A 281 26.70 -0.30 -37.22
N ASN A 282 25.91 0.21 -38.18
CA ASN A 282 26.12 1.51 -38.79
C ASN A 282 24.89 2.41 -38.85
N LYS A 283 23.84 2.11 -38.04
CA LYS A 283 22.63 2.91 -38.06
C LYS A 283 22.64 3.98 -36.99
N ARG A 284 22.10 5.14 -37.35
CA ARG A 284 21.70 6.19 -36.46
C ARG A 284 20.60 5.64 -35.56
N ILE A 285 20.86 5.53 -34.27
CA ILE A 285 19.93 4.94 -33.31
C ILE A 285 18.93 6.00 -32.89
N THR A 286 17.66 5.82 -33.22
CA THR A 286 16.55 6.58 -32.69
C THR A 286 15.91 5.75 -31.60
N SER A 287 16.11 6.14 -30.32
CA SER A 287 15.61 5.40 -29.17
C SER A 287 14.21 5.85 -28.80
N TYR A 288 13.34 4.90 -28.47
CA TYR A 288 12.03 5.14 -27.91
C TYR A 288 11.98 4.63 -26.45
N PRO A 289 11.87 5.52 -25.45
CA PRO A 289 11.78 5.10 -24.05
C PRO A 289 10.40 4.54 -23.71
N VAL A 290 10.37 3.45 -22.97
CA VAL A 290 9.16 2.82 -22.44
C VAL A 290 9.36 2.54 -20.96
N ASP A 291 8.45 3.01 -20.14
CA ASP A 291 8.43 2.71 -18.72
C ASP A 291 7.47 1.54 -18.46
N CYS A 292 7.98 0.46 -17.91
CA CYS A 292 7.19 -0.70 -17.54
C CYS A 292 6.83 -0.64 -16.07
N HIS A 293 5.55 -0.51 -15.77
CA HIS A 293 5.00 -0.58 -14.42
C HIS A 293 4.67 -2.03 -14.01
N PHE A 294 4.57 -2.93 -14.98
CA PHE A 294 4.31 -4.36 -14.80
C PHE A 294 5.43 -5.18 -15.44
N ILE A 295 5.94 -6.15 -14.70
CA ILE A 295 7.00 -7.07 -15.14
C ILE A 295 6.51 -8.50 -14.98
#